data_4a5654658fc5df8ba8c42ac427e63ebb
#
_entry.id   4a5654658fc5df8ba8c42ac427e63ebb
#
_cell.length_a   1.000
_cell.length_b   1.000
_cell.length_c   1.000
_cell.angle_alpha   90.00
_cell.angle_beta   90.00
_cell.angle_gamma   90.00
#
_symmetry.space_group_name_H-M   'P 1'
#
loop_
_entity.id
_entity.type
_entity.pdbx_description
1 polymer ?
#
loop_
_entity_poly.entity_id
_entity_poly.type
_entity_poly.pdbx_seq_one_letter_code
_entity_poly.pdbx_strand_id
1 'polypeptide(L)'
;MPDGAHRECSHPTCREYATHGGFCAAHNARTARPEFLSADRTVNPSSALYRCQRHSFLVRHPVCNMCKREAATILDHVIPHRGIASLFWNQRNWQGLCVHCHAVKTHREVLGHGA
;
A
#
# COMPACT_ATOMS: atom_id res chain seq x y z
N MET A 1 -30.69 -20.65 -14.43
CA MET A 1 -30.32 -20.05 -14.49
C MET A 1 -29.90 -19.86 -15.32
N PRO A 2 -30.29 -19.75 -15.46
CA PRO A 2 -29.95 -19.46 -16.38
C PRO A 2 -28.77 -19.17 -16.48
N ASP A 3 -28.50 -19.75 -16.79
CA ASP A 3 -27.62 -19.68 -16.85
C ASP A 3 -26.99 -18.73 -17.30
N GLY A 4 -27.36 -18.24 -18.04
CA GLY A 4 -26.71 -17.04 -18.38
C GLY A 4 -26.39 -16.20 -17.20
N ALA A 5 -26.97 -16.48 -16.11
CA ALA A 5 -26.71 -15.77 -14.87
C ALA A 5 -25.37 -16.10 -14.26
N HIS A 6 -24.78 -17.21 -14.67
CA HIS A 6 -23.53 -17.65 -14.09
C HIS A 6 -22.37 -17.26 -14.96
N ARG A 7 -21.56 -16.36 -14.43
CA ARG A 7 -20.31 -15.94 -15.06
C ARG A 7 -19.16 -16.44 -14.22
N GLU A 8 -18.10 -16.80 -14.89
CA GLU A 8 -16.89 -17.12 -14.19
C GLU A 8 -16.23 -15.85 -13.67
N CYS A 9 -15.50 -15.98 -12.58
CA CYS A 9 -14.71 -14.91 -12.05
C CYS A 9 -13.78 -14.35 -13.13
N SER A 10 -13.64 -13.04 -13.18
CA SER A 10 -12.81 -12.38 -14.19
C SER A 10 -11.32 -12.62 -14.00
N HIS A 11 -10.91 -13.17 -12.87
CA HIS A 11 -9.52 -13.51 -12.67
C HIS A 11 -9.11 -14.60 -13.64
N PRO A 12 -7.99 -14.47 -14.36
CA PRO A 12 -7.64 -15.36 -15.47
C PRO A 12 -7.58 -16.84 -15.14
N THR A 13 -7.22 -17.18 -13.92
CA THR A 13 -7.05 -18.58 -13.54
C THR A 13 -8.16 -19.12 -12.65
N CYS A 14 -9.15 -18.30 -12.35
CA CYS A 14 -10.22 -18.70 -11.46
C CYS A 14 -11.43 -19.19 -12.24
N ARG A 15 -12.02 -20.27 -11.75
CA ARG A 15 -13.21 -20.86 -12.35
C ARG A 15 -14.43 -20.79 -11.45
N GLU A 16 -14.31 -20.08 -10.34
CA GLU A 16 -15.43 -19.90 -9.45
C GLU A 16 -16.46 -18.95 -10.06
N TYR A 17 -17.69 -19.04 -9.58
CA TYR A 17 -18.71 -18.13 -10.04
C TYR A 17 -18.45 -16.71 -9.58
N ALA A 18 -18.71 -15.78 -10.46
CA ALA A 18 -18.63 -14.36 -10.15
C ALA A 18 -19.89 -13.96 -9.39
N THR A 19 -19.76 -13.78 -8.10
CA THR A 19 -20.88 -13.40 -7.24
C THR A 19 -20.82 -11.94 -6.81
N HIS A 20 -19.72 -11.24 -7.13
CA HIS A 20 -19.50 -9.86 -6.70
C HIS A 20 -19.02 -9.03 -7.87
N GLY A 21 -19.94 -8.67 -8.74
CA GLY A 21 -19.61 -7.74 -9.82
C GLY A 21 -18.53 -8.23 -10.77
N GLY A 22 -18.53 -9.48 -11.12
CA GLY A 22 -17.55 -10.03 -12.05
C GLY A 22 -16.45 -10.85 -11.40
N PHE A 23 -16.44 -10.93 -10.06
CA PHE A 23 -15.45 -11.68 -9.31
C PHE A 23 -16.12 -12.59 -8.30
N CYS A 24 -15.45 -13.68 -7.97
CA CYS A 24 -15.89 -14.51 -6.85
C CYS A 24 -15.55 -13.80 -5.53
N ALA A 25 -16.10 -14.30 -4.43
CA ALA A 25 -15.88 -13.66 -3.13
C ALA A 25 -14.42 -13.49 -2.80
N ALA A 26 -13.60 -14.50 -3.08
CA ALA A 26 -12.18 -14.44 -2.75
C ALA A 26 -11.44 -13.36 -3.56
N HIS A 27 -11.70 -13.29 -4.86
CA HIS A 27 -11.02 -12.31 -5.71
C HIS A 27 -11.58 -10.92 -5.55
N ASN A 28 -12.84 -10.79 -5.22
CA ASN A 28 -13.41 -9.51 -4.89
C ASN A 28 -12.71 -8.91 -3.66
N ALA A 29 -12.47 -9.74 -2.66
CA ALA A 29 -11.79 -9.27 -1.45
C ALA A 29 -10.34 -8.86 -1.71
N ARG A 30 -9.69 -9.47 -2.73
CA ARG A 30 -8.30 -9.15 -3.06
C ARG A 30 -8.17 -7.96 -3.98
N THR A 31 -9.05 -7.84 -4.94
CA THR A 31 -8.93 -6.84 -6.00
C THR A 31 -9.72 -5.59 -5.69
N ALA A 32 -10.87 -5.74 -5.09
CA ALA A 32 -11.68 -4.63 -4.64
C ALA A 32 -11.44 -4.48 -3.14
N ARG A 33 -10.79 -3.42 -2.75
CA ARG A 33 -10.60 -3.17 -1.33
C ARG A 33 -11.95 -3.01 -0.64
N PRO A 34 -12.03 -3.35 0.65
CA PRO A 34 -13.25 -3.07 1.40
C PRO A 34 -13.67 -1.63 1.15
N GLU A 35 -14.96 -1.41 1.06
CA GLU A 35 -15.50 -0.12 0.68
C GLU A 35 -14.99 1.02 1.56
N PHE A 36 -14.89 0.79 2.86
CA PHE A 36 -14.41 1.81 3.77
C PHE A 36 -12.94 2.17 3.53
N LEU A 37 -12.14 1.26 2.97
CA LEU A 37 -10.76 1.55 2.64
C LEU A 37 -10.65 2.23 1.29
N SER A 38 -11.39 1.76 0.29
CA SER A 38 -11.31 2.30 -1.06
C SER A 38 -11.86 3.73 -1.12
N ALA A 39 -12.75 4.08 -0.21
CA ALA A 39 -13.33 5.41 -0.15
C ALA A 39 -12.51 6.38 0.70
N ASP A 40 -11.44 5.93 1.31
CA ASP A 40 -10.65 6.78 2.19
C ASP A 40 -9.74 7.69 1.40
N ARG A 41 -10.19 8.92 1.25
CA ARG A 41 -9.46 9.94 0.49
C ARG A 41 -8.29 10.54 1.27
N THR A 42 -8.17 10.22 2.55
CA THR A 42 -7.05 10.72 3.35
C THR A 42 -5.75 10.02 2.97
N VAL A 43 -5.83 8.85 2.35
CA VAL A 43 -4.64 8.14 1.88
C VAL A 43 -4.22 8.75 0.55
N ASN A 44 -3.59 9.90 0.64
CA ASN A 44 -3.15 10.65 -0.53
C ASN A 44 -1.79 11.28 -0.25
N PRO A 45 -0.71 10.71 -0.81
CA PRO A 45 0.63 11.25 -0.59
C PRO A 45 0.83 12.67 -1.11
N SER A 46 -0.07 13.13 -1.97
CA SER A 46 0.02 14.49 -2.51
C SER A 46 -0.75 15.51 -1.70
N SER A 47 -1.47 15.09 -0.67
CA SER A 47 -2.23 16.03 0.14
C SER A 47 -1.30 16.97 0.89
N ALA A 48 -1.77 18.20 1.11
CA ALA A 48 -0.99 19.20 1.83
C ALA A 48 -0.70 18.76 3.26
N LEU A 49 -1.69 18.15 3.91
CA LEU A 49 -1.53 17.67 5.28
C LEU A 49 -0.44 16.61 5.37
N TYR A 50 -0.48 15.64 4.48
CA TYR A 50 0.53 14.57 4.50
C TYR A 50 1.92 15.13 4.24
N ARG A 51 2.06 16.02 3.25
CA ARG A 51 3.36 16.61 2.94
C ARG A 51 3.91 17.42 4.12
N CYS A 52 3.03 18.12 4.83
CA CYS A 52 3.42 18.88 6.00
C CYS A 52 3.90 17.95 7.11
N GLN A 53 3.17 16.90 7.39
CA GLN A 53 3.53 15.94 8.44
C GLN A 53 4.78 15.16 8.08
N ARG A 54 4.94 14.82 6.81
CA ARG A 54 6.15 14.18 6.31
C ARG A 54 7.37 15.06 6.54
N HIS A 55 7.27 16.32 6.21
CA HIS A 55 8.38 17.26 6.42
C HIS A 55 8.74 17.34 7.89
N SER A 56 7.76 17.51 8.75
CA SER A 56 7.99 17.56 10.19
C SER A 56 8.65 16.28 10.70
N PHE A 57 8.22 15.14 10.21
CA PHE A 57 8.81 13.86 10.61
C PHE A 57 10.28 13.78 10.21
N LEU A 58 10.60 14.16 8.97
CA LEU A 58 11.97 14.10 8.49
C LEU A 58 12.88 15.09 9.20
N VAL A 59 12.35 16.23 9.61
CA VAL A 59 13.11 17.19 10.42
C VAL A 59 13.49 16.59 11.77
N ARG A 60 12.56 15.83 12.37
CA ARG A 60 12.81 15.16 13.65
C ARG A 60 13.66 13.91 13.53
N HIS A 61 13.70 13.32 12.35
CA HIS A 61 14.43 12.08 12.08
C HIS A 61 15.34 12.29 10.85
N PRO A 62 16.40 13.10 10.99
CA PRO A 62 17.17 13.55 9.84
C PRO A 62 18.14 12.51 9.27
N VAL A 63 18.33 11.39 9.95
CA VAL A 63 19.30 10.38 9.52
C VAL A 63 18.54 9.14 9.02
N CYS A 64 19.02 8.59 7.90
CA CYS A 64 18.43 7.37 7.34
C CYS A 64 18.33 6.25 8.39
N ASN A 65 17.15 5.67 8.51
CA ASN A 65 16.90 4.66 9.53
C ASN A 65 17.59 3.32 9.20
N MET A 66 17.96 3.09 7.95
CA MET A 66 18.60 1.83 7.56
C MET A 66 20.11 1.91 7.62
N CYS A 67 20.73 2.83 6.89
CA CYS A 67 22.18 2.91 6.86
C CYS A 67 22.77 3.74 7.99
N LYS A 68 21.99 4.63 8.59
CA LYS A 68 22.41 5.47 9.70
C LYS A 68 23.56 6.43 9.34
N ARG A 69 23.80 6.65 8.06
CA ARG A 69 24.90 7.49 7.58
C ARG A 69 24.43 8.66 6.76
N GLU A 70 23.51 8.40 5.84
CA GLU A 70 23.04 9.43 4.93
C GLU A 70 21.84 10.17 5.52
N ALA A 71 21.58 11.36 4.99
CA ALA A 71 20.38 12.09 5.37
C ALA A 71 19.13 11.37 4.93
N ALA A 72 18.13 11.37 5.80
CA ALA A 72 16.82 10.85 5.44
C ALA A 72 16.09 11.92 4.63
N THR A 73 15.79 11.61 3.39
CA THR A 73 15.11 12.54 2.48
C THR A 73 13.76 12.02 2.02
N ILE A 74 13.47 10.75 2.27
CA ILE A 74 12.25 10.10 1.84
C ILE A 74 11.54 9.52 3.05
N LEU A 75 10.24 9.81 3.18
CA LEU A 75 9.42 9.14 4.16
C LEU A 75 8.97 7.81 3.58
N ASP A 76 9.23 6.75 4.30
CA ASP A 76 8.84 5.41 3.91
C ASP A 76 7.95 4.79 4.99
N HIS A 77 7.14 3.83 4.60
CA HIS A 77 6.34 3.05 5.53
C HIS A 77 7.03 1.72 5.75
N VAL A 78 7.29 1.39 7.02
CA VAL A 78 7.95 0.13 7.35
C VAL A 78 7.15 -1.04 6.78
N ILE A 79 5.85 -1.03 7.02
CA ILE A 79 4.92 -1.95 6.39
C ILE A 79 4.19 -1.18 5.31
N PRO A 80 4.23 -1.63 4.05
CA PRO A 80 3.54 -0.94 2.96
C PRO A 80 2.06 -0.72 3.31
N HIS A 81 1.60 0.51 3.17
CA HIS A 81 0.24 0.84 3.60
C HIS A 81 -0.84 0.28 2.70
N ARG A 82 -0.56 0.10 1.41
CA ARG A 82 -1.50 -0.44 0.43
C ARG A 82 -2.87 0.23 0.43
N GLY A 83 -2.89 1.53 0.72
CA GLY A 83 -4.12 2.30 0.78
C GLY A 83 -4.88 2.17 2.10
N ILE A 84 -4.29 1.54 3.10
CA ILE A 84 -4.92 1.39 4.41
C ILE A 84 -4.55 2.58 5.27
N ALA A 85 -5.56 3.36 5.66
CA ALA A 85 -5.34 4.60 6.38
C ALA A 85 -4.60 4.40 7.71
N SER A 86 -4.91 3.34 8.43
CA SER A 86 -4.26 3.08 9.71
C SER A 86 -2.77 2.79 9.58
N LEU A 87 -2.33 2.29 8.42
CA LEU A 87 -0.91 2.11 8.14
C LEU A 87 -0.30 3.37 7.57
N PHE A 88 -1.06 4.09 6.74
CA PHE A 88 -0.57 5.29 6.07
C PHE A 88 -0.29 6.42 7.06
N TRP A 89 -1.19 6.64 8.02
CA TRP A 89 -1.09 7.75 8.97
C TRP A 89 -0.40 7.41 10.28
N ASN A 90 -0.11 6.14 10.52
CA ASN A 90 0.54 5.72 11.77
C ASN A 90 2.02 6.08 11.74
N GLN A 91 2.41 7.10 12.50
CA GLN A 91 3.80 7.55 12.51
C GLN A 91 4.77 6.51 13.08
N ARG A 92 4.27 5.54 13.82
CA ARG A 92 5.12 4.42 14.26
C ARG A 92 5.48 3.50 13.11
N ASN A 93 4.70 3.57 12.03
CA ASN A 93 4.99 2.83 10.80
C ASN A 93 5.82 3.66 9.82
N TRP A 94 6.18 4.87 10.17
CA TRP A 94 6.97 5.75 9.32
C TRP A 94 8.45 5.60 9.62
N GLN A 95 9.26 5.77 8.61
CA GLN A 95 10.71 5.85 8.76
C GLN A 95 11.29 6.77 7.71
N GLY A 96 12.39 7.43 8.06
CA GLY A 96 13.11 8.26 7.10
C GLY A 96 14.21 7.44 6.45
N LEU A 97 14.30 7.46 5.15
CA LEU A 97 15.33 6.73 4.41
C LEU A 97 16.03 7.67 3.44
N CYS A 98 17.29 7.37 3.15
CA CYS A 98 17.98 8.00 2.05
C CYS A 98 17.51 7.36 0.73
N VAL A 99 17.82 8.03 -0.38
CA VAL A 99 17.38 7.56 -1.70
C VAL A 99 17.87 6.14 -1.97
N HIS A 100 19.11 5.86 -1.63
CA HIS A 100 19.69 4.54 -1.86
C HIS A 100 18.99 3.45 -1.07
N CYS A 101 18.81 3.65 0.24
CA CYS A 101 18.16 2.65 1.08
C CYS A 101 16.70 2.45 0.72
N HIS A 102 16.01 3.52 0.34
CA HIS A 102 14.65 3.42 -0.12
C HIS A 102 14.56 2.57 -1.39
N ALA A 103 15.48 2.78 -2.33
CA ALA A 103 15.53 2.00 -3.56
C ALA A 103 15.78 0.53 -3.27
N VAL A 104 16.71 0.23 -2.36
CA VAL A 104 17.02 -1.14 -1.97
C VAL A 104 15.81 -1.82 -1.34
N LYS A 105 15.14 -1.11 -0.43
CA LYS A 105 13.96 -1.66 0.23
C LYS A 105 12.84 -1.94 -0.76
N THR A 106 12.57 -0.99 -1.65
CA THR A 106 11.53 -1.16 -2.66
C THR A 106 11.84 -2.35 -3.56
N HIS A 107 13.10 -2.49 -3.95
CA HIS A 107 13.52 -3.61 -4.78
C HIS A 107 13.28 -4.94 -4.07
N ARG A 108 13.63 -5.02 -2.80
CA ARG A 108 13.38 -6.22 -2.00
C ARG A 108 11.89 -6.54 -1.89
N GLU A 109 11.07 -5.51 -1.72
CA GLU A 109 9.62 -5.71 -1.62
C GLU A 109 9.03 -6.25 -2.91
N VAL A 110 9.56 -5.78 -4.04
CA VAL A 110 9.09 -6.25 -5.34
C VAL A 110 9.55 -7.69 -5.61
N LEU A 111 10.81 -8.01 -5.32
CA LEU A 111 11.36 -9.32 -5.62
C LEU A 111 11.16 -10.34 -4.53
N GLY A 112 11.16 -9.89 -3.29
CA GLY A 112 11.26 -10.78 -2.15
C GLY A 112 9.97 -11.15 -1.48
N HIS A 113 8.88 -10.50 -1.82
CA HIS A 113 7.66 -10.80 -1.08
C HIS A 113 7.10 -12.18 -1.37
N GLY A 114 7.63 -12.83 -2.36
CA GLY A 114 7.32 -14.23 -2.59
C GLY A 114 8.16 -15.14 -1.74
N ALA A 115 9.14 -14.61 -1.09
CA ALA A 115 10.04 -15.39 -0.27
C ALA A 115 9.65 -15.33 1.17
#